data_1d7f7dec61abc87ab9e7b0e4b39d43df
#
_entry.id   1d7f7dec61abc87ab9e7b0e4b39d43df
#
_cell.length_a   1.000
_cell.length_b   1.000
_cell.length_c   1.000
_cell.angle_alpha   90.00
_cell.angle_beta   90.00
_cell.angle_gamma   90.00
#
_symmetry.space_group_name_H-M   'P 1'
#
loop_
_entity.id
_entity.type
_entity.pdbx_description
1 polymer ?
#
loop_
_entity_poly.entity_id
_entity_poly.type
_entity_poly.pdbx_seq_one_letter_code
_entity_poly.pdbx_strand_id
1 'polypeptide(L)'
;AGVLELDLPAAGVELAVGCTYKFLNGGPGAPAFLFVSEEIQDRVIQPIWGWFGQSDQFAMERSFDPRPGIGRMLNGTPPVLGLTAAREGIRVTAEAGIGAVADKARALTGFCLDLADGFGFETDTPRDPARRGGHVAIRHPDARSLQRSLADRKVIVDYRDPDVLRFGLSPLTTSYADVFDAMRLLGELVDER
;
A
#
# COMPACT_ATOMS: atom_id res chain seq x y z
N ALA A 1 0.16 5.12 -1.49
CA ALA A 1 0.35 5.29 -2.92
C ALA A 1 -0.39 4.17 -3.67
N GLY A 2 -0.86 4.46 -4.90
CA GLY A 2 -1.48 3.47 -5.80
C GLY A 2 -2.96 3.17 -5.55
N VAL A 3 -3.63 3.84 -4.63
CA VAL A 3 -5.06 3.65 -4.34
C VAL A 3 -5.82 4.95 -4.08
N LEU A 4 -5.11 6.02 -3.79
CA LEU A 4 -5.67 7.35 -3.60
C LEU A 4 -4.86 8.35 -4.41
N GLU A 5 -5.53 9.40 -4.87
CA GLU A 5 -4.86 10.57 -5.43
C GLU A 5 -4.11 11.31 -4.33
N LEU A 6 -2.80 11.44 -4.50
CA LEU A 6 -1.92 12.13 -3.57
C LEU A 6 -1.03 13.08 -4.37
N ASP A 7 -1.20 14.36 -4.17
CA ASP A 7 -0.28 15.39 -4.64
C ASP A 7 0.56 15.85 -3.45
N LEU A 8 1.74 15.26 -3.30
CA LEU A 8 2.62 15.54 -2.18
C LEU A 8 3.13 16.99 -2.17
N PRO A 9 3.56 17.57 -3.31
CA PRO A 9 3.91 18.98 -3.39
C PRO A 9 2.77 19.92 -3.01
N ALA A 10 1.58 19.74 -3.59
CA ALA A 10 0.42 20.56 -3.28
C ALA A 10 -0.04 20.45 -1.83
N ALA A 11 0.22 19.30 -1.19
CA ALA A 11 -0.04 19.09 0.23
C ALA A 11 1.06 19.65 1.16
N GLY A 12 2.11 20.27 0.61
CA GLY A 12 3.24 20.79 1.38
C GLY A 12 4.12 19.73 2.05
N VAL A 13 4.09 18.51 1.50
CA VAL A 13 4.87 17.39 2.05
C VAL A 13 6.32 17.47 1.56
N GLU A 14 7.27 17.64 2.46
CA GLU A 14 8.69 17.70 2.13
C GLU A 14 9.34 16.30 2.01
N LEU A 15 8.89 15.34 2.82
CA LEU A 15 9.45 13.98 2.88
C LEU A 15 8.32 12.94 2.92
N ALA A 16 8.40 11.91 2.09
CA ALA A 16 7.51 10.76 2.17
C ALA A 16 8.23 9.46 1.80
N VAL A 17 7.82 8.38 2.45
CA VAL A 17 8.27 7.03 2.14
C VAL A 17 7.09 6.12 1.87
N GLY A 18 7.27 5.15 1.01
CA GLY A 18 6.21 4.19 0.72
C GLY A 18 6.75 2.91 0.11
N CYS A 19 5.89 1.90 0.07
CA CYS A 19 6.22 0.63 -0.56
C CYS A 19 5.58 0.52 -1.94
N THR A 20 6.23 -0.24 -2.83
CA THR A 20 5.71 -0.50 -4.17
C THR A 20 5.04 -1.87 -4.30
N TYR A 21 5.18 -2.75 -3.31
CA TYR A 21 4.67 -4.13 -3.38
C TYR A 21 3.16 -4.29 -3.12
N LYS A 22 2.49 -3.27 -2.55
CA LYS A 22 1.04 -3.30 -2.25
C LYS A 22 0.21 -2.85 -3.47
N PHE A 23 -0.53 -1.74 -3.33
CA PHE A 23 -1.43 -1.22 -4.38
C PHE A 23 -0.72 -0.74 -5.67
N LEU A 24 0.59 -0.52 -5.63
CA LEU A 24 1.39 -0.31 -6.83
C LEU A 24 1.79 -1.61 -7.54
N ASN A 25 1.37 -2.77 -7.02
CA ASN A 25 1.47 -4.09 -7.63
C ASN A 25 2.90 -4.53 -8.02
N GLY A 26 3.94 -3.99 -7.38
CA GLY A 26 5.33 -4.37 -7.62
C GLY A 26 5.68 -5.79 -7.14
N GLY A 27 4.80 -6.41 -6.34
CA GLY A 27 4.98 -7.77 -5.83
C GLY A 27 5.99 -7.87 -4.68
N PRO A 28 6.13 -9.07 -4.10
CA PRO A 28 7.07 -9.33 -3.00
C PRO A 28 8.52 -9.03 -3.41
N GLY A 29 9.25 -8.34 -2.55
CA GLY A 29 10.64 -7.94 -2.82
C GLY A 29 10.79 -6.67 -3.65
N ALA A 30 9.70 -6.04 -4.08
CA ALA A 30 9.77 -4.74 -4.74
C ALA A 30 10.26 -3.65 -3.77
N PRO A 31 11.12 -2.72 -4.24
CA PRO A 31 11.73 -1.71 -3.40
C PRO A 31 10.73 -0.70 -2.86
N ALA A 32 11.06 -0.09 -1.72
CA ALA A 32 10.40 1.12 -1.25
C ALA A 32 10.79 2.32 -2.10
N PHE A 33 9.99 3.38 -2.05
CA PHE A 33 10.35 4.68 -2.62
C PHE A 33 10.53 5.72 -1.52
N LEU A 34 11.36 6.71 -1.81
CA LEU A 34 11.53 7.94 -1.05
C LEU A 34 11.18 9.12 -1.96
N PHE A 35 10.34 10.00 -1.45
CA PHE A 35 10.10 11.32 -2.01
C PHE A 35 10.78 12.37 -1.12
N VAL A 36 11.49 13.31 -1.74
CA VAL A 36 12.06 14.50 -1.10
C VAL A 36 11.72 15.67 -2.00
N SER A 37 11.10 16.72 -1.47
CA SER A 37 10.79 17.91 -2.26
C SER A 37 12.09 18.55 -2.78
N GLU A 38 12.07 19.07 -4.00
CA GLU A 38 13.25 19.64 -4.65
C GLU A 38 13.90 20.75 -3.80
N GLU A 39 13.10 21.52 -3.08
CA GLU A 39 13.53 22.64 -2.26
C GLU A 39 14.47 22.24 -1.10
N ILE A 40 14.37 20.98 -0.63
CA ILE A 40 15.17 20.52 0.50
C ILE A 40 16.20 19.44 0.13
N GLN A 41 16.20 18.92 -1.11
CA GLN A 41 17.08 17.82 -1.50
C GLN A 41 18.54 18.07 -1.17
N ASP A 42 19.02 19.30 -1.38
CA ASP A 42 20.44 19.65 -1.10
C ASP A 42 20.75 19.86 0.38
N ARG A 43 19.73 20.01 1.22
CA ARG A 43 19.87 20.17 2.69
C ARG A 43 19.74 18.86 3.45
N VAL A 44 19.08 17.85 2.84
CA VAL A 44 18.87 16.55 3.49
C VAL A 44 20.16 15.74 3.44
N ILE A 45 20.61 15.29 4.61
CA ILE A 45 21.81 14.48 4.75
C ILE A 45 21.41 13.00 4.85
N GLN A 46 21.94 12.18 3.95
CA GLN A 46 21.82 10.73 4.02
C GLN A 46 22.78 10.19 5.10
N PRO A 47 22.28 9.59 6.19
CA PRO A 47 23.15 9.12 7.26
C PRO A 47 23.91 7.84 6.92
N ILE A 48 23.44 7.07 5.93
CA ILE A 48 24.09 5.84 5.47
C ILE A 48 24.60 6.06 4.06
N TRP A 49 25.85 6.49 3.98
CA TRP A 49 26.47 6.79 2.69
C TRP A 49 26.75 5.52 1.89
N GLY A 50 26.67 5.66 0.58
CA GLY A 50 26.99 4.59 -0.34
C GLY A 50 27.47 5.11 -1.69
N TRP A 51 28.16 4.27 -2.41
CA TRP A 51 28.86 4.66 -3.65
C TRP A 51 27.91 5.13 -4.78
N PHE A 52 26.63 4.73 -4.77
CA PHE A 52 25.63 5.24 -5.73
C PHE A 52 25.15 6.65 -5.39
N GLY A 53 25.29 7.09 -4.17
CA GLY A 53 24.99 8.46 -3.73
C GLY A 53 26.14 9.43 -3.93
N GLN A 54 27.34 8.95 -4.28
CA GLN A 54 28.54 9.73 -4.55
C GLN A 54 28.47 10.41 -5.92
N SER A 55 28.98 11.63 -6.07
CA SER A 55 28.99 12.36 -7.34
C SER A 55 29.85 11.66 -8.38
N ASP A 56 31.05 11.20 -8.02
CA ASP A 56 31.83 10.25 -8.79
C ASP A 56 31.87 8.89 -8.10
N GLN A 57 31.12 7.94 -8.63
CA GLN A 57 30.97 6.60 -8.06
C GLN A 57 32.30 5.82 -7.96
N PHE A 58 33.27 6.12 -8.81
CA PHE A 58 34.51 5.36 -8.94
C PHE A 58 35.74 6.10 -8.42
N ALA A 59 35.58 7.29 -7.88
CA ALA A 59 36.69 8.06 -7.30
C ALA A 59 37.39 7.33 -6.14
N MET A 60 36.71 6.40 -5.44
CA MET A 60 37.22 5.61 -4.31
C MET A 60 37.84 6.50 -3.20
N GLU A 61 37.31 7.69 -3.00
CA GLU A 61 37.75 8.64 -2.03
C GLU A 61 37.29 8.28 -0.61
N ARG A 62 38.00 8.83 0.40
CA ARG A 62 37.64 8.66 1.82
C ARG A 62 36.52 9.60 2.28
N SER A 63 36.30 10.67 1.52
CA SER A 63 35.24 11.66 1.77
C SER A 63 34.01 11.35 0.94
N PHE A 64 32.83 11.67 1.47
CA PHE A 64 31.58 11.58 0.73
C PHE A 64 31.27 12.94 0.10
N ASP A 65 31.27 12.98 -1.22
CA ASP A 65 30.79 14.10 -2.04
C ASP A 65 29.41 13.72 -2.64
N PRO A 66 28.31 14.20 -2.04
CA PRO A 66 26.98 13.75 -2.43
C PRO A 66 26.60 14.23 -3.83
N ARG A 67 25.97 13.34 -4.60
CA ARG A 67 25.34 13.71 -5.88
C ARG A 67 24.31 14.83 -5.66
N PRO A 68 24.11 15.71 -6.67
CA PRO A 68 23.03 16.70 -6.60
C PRO A 68 21.66 16.02 -6.64
N GLY A 69 20.67 16.69 -6.03
CA GLY A 69 19.29 16.27 -6.03
C GLY A 69 19.04 14.93 -5.33
N ILE A 70 17.94 14.26 -5.70
CA ILE A 70 17.50 13.00 -5.07
C ILE A 70 18.52 11.85 -5.19
N GLY A 71 19.45 11.92 -6.15
CA GLY A 71 20.46 10.89 -6.37
C GLY A 71 21.35 10.62 -5.15
N ARG A 72 21.54 11.62 -4.28
CA ARG A 72 22.30 11.49 -3.01
C ARG A 72 21.71 10.49 -2.02
N MET A 73 20.42 10.16 -2.19
CA MET A 73 19.71 9.21 -1.31
C MET A 73 19.95 7.74 -1.69
N LEU A 74 20.61 7.49 -2.80
CA LEU A 74 21.01 6.14 -3.17
C LEU A 74 22.20 5.67 -2.34
N ASN A 75 22.17 4.40 -1.93
CA ASN A 75 23.26 3.78 -1.17
C ASN A 75 24.13 2.89 -2.07
N GLY A 76 23.59 1.76 -2.50
CA GLY A 76 24.30 0.76 -3.29
C GLY A 76 23.58 0.42 -4.57
N THR A 77 23.99 -0.67 -5.19
CA THR A 77 23.42 -1.16 -6.44
C THR A 77 21.92 -1.38 -6.32
N PRO A 78 21.11 -0.78 -7.21
CA PRO A 78 19.65 -0.95 -7.16
C PRO A 78 19.23 -2.41 -7.41
N PRO A 79 18.14 -2.90 -6.76
CA PRO A 79 17.61 -4.24 -6.97
C PRO A 79 16.87 -4.33 -8.33
N VAL A 80 17.60 -4.59 -9.40
CA VAL A 80 17.11 -4.48 -10.79
C VAL A 80 15.83 -5.28 -11.02
N LEU A 81 15.76 -6.54 -10.57
CA LEU A 81 14.56 -7.37 -10.73
C LEU A 81 13.34 -6.79 -10.01
N GLY A 82 13.52 -6.34 -8.76
CA GLY A 82 12.47 -5.70 -7.97
C GLY A 82 12.01 -4.37 -8.59
N LEU A 83 12.94 -3.57 -9.12
CA LEU A 83 12.61 -2.32 -9.84
C LEU A 83 11.86 -2.60 -11.14
N THR A 84 12.22 -3.65 -11.88
CA THR A 84 11.52 -4.03 -13.11
C THR A 84 10.08 -4.42 -12.81
N ALA A 85 9.84 -5.24 -11.78
CA ALA A 85 8.50 -5.60 -11.34
C ALA A 85 7.70 -4.38 -10.86
N ALA A 86 8.32 -3.50 -10.05
CA ALA A 86 7.69 -2.27 -9.58
C ALA A 86 7.32 -1.34 -10.75
N ARG A 87 8.18 -1.21 -11.77
CA ARG A 87 7.91 -0.42 -12.97
C ARG A 87 6.65 -0.90 -13.70
N GLU A 88 6.51 -2.20 -13.89
CA GLU A 88 5.33 -2.77 -14.57
C GLU A 88 4.05 -2.59 -13.73
N GLY A 89 4.10 -2.80 -12.41
CA GLY A 89 2.96 -2.55 -11.53
C GLY A 89 2.53 -1.08 -11.51
N ILE A 90 3.49 -0.15 -11.48
CA ILE A 90 3.24 1.29 -11.56
C ILE A 90 2.65 1.65 -12.94
N ARG A 91 3.16 1.06 -14.03
CA ARG A 91 2.65 1.26 -15.39
C ARG A 91 1.18 0.88 -15.50
N VAL A 92 0.79 -0.30 -14.99
CA VAL A 92 -0.62 -0.74 -14.99
C VAL A 92 -1.50 0.24 -14.19
N THR A 93 -1.03 0.70 -13.03
CA THR A 93 -1.76 1.69 -12.22
C THR A 93 -1.92 3.03 -12.95
N ALA A 94 -0.86 3.48 -13.65
CA ALA A 94 -0.88 4.73 -14.42
C ALA A 94 -1.80 4.63 -15.65
N GLU A 95 -1.81 3.49 -16.36
CA GLU A 95 -2.70 3.24 -17.50
C GLU A 95 -4.17 3.20 -17.09
N ALA A 96 -4.48 2.62 -15.93
CA ALA A 96 -5.84 2.66 -15.38
C ALA A 96 -6.27 4.07 -14.97
N GLY A 97 -5.33 4.94 -14.63
CA GLY A 97 -5.56 6.29 -14.13
C GLY A 97 -5.89 6.30 -12.64
N ILE A 98 -5.12 7.08 -11.87
CA ILE A 98 -5.26 7.10 -10.40
C ILE A 98 -6.64 7.58 -9.93
N GLY A 99 -7.32 8.47 -10.67
CA GLY A 99 -8.68 8.91 -10.39
C GLY A 99 -9.66 7.73 -10.44
N ALA A 100 -9.67 6.96 -11.54
CA ALA A 100 -10.54 5.79 -11.70
C ALA A 100 -10.24 4.70 -10.66
N VAL A 101 -8.96 4.50 -10.33
CA VAL A 101 -8.52 3.59 -9.27
C VAL A 101 -9.07 4.03 -7.91
N ALA A 102 -8.96 5.32 -7.59
CA ALA A 102 -9.46 5.89 -6.33
C ALA A 102 -10.99 5.80 -6.23
N ASP A 103 -11.72 6.09 -7.31
CA ASP A 103 -13.18 5.97 -7.35
C ASP A 103 -13.63 4.53 -7.11
N LYS A 104 -13.00 3.58 -7.78
CA LYS A 104 -13.31 2.15 -7.56
C LYS A 104 -12.94 1.70 -6.13
N ALA A 105 -11.85 2.21 -5.55
CA ALA A 105 -11.50 1.91 -4.15
C ALA A 105 -12.57 2.41 -3.18
N ARG A 106 -13.07 3.63 -3.37
CA ARG A 106 -14.16 4.20 -2.57
C ARG A 106 -15.44 3.37 -2.69
N ALA A 107 -15.79 2.96 -3.92
CA ALA A 107 -16.96 2.15 -4.18
C ALA A 107 -16.85 0.74 -3.58
N LEU A 108 -15.72 0.04 -3.76
CA LEU A 108 -15.50 -1.30 -3.18
C LEU A 108 -15.51 -1.27 -1.65
N THR A 109 -14.86 -0.27 -1.04
CA THR A 109 -14.85 -0.14 0.43
C THR A 109 -16.22 0.26 0.96
N GLY A 110 -16.98 1.09 0.25
CA GLY A 110 -18.38 1.39 0.59
C GLY A 110 -19.25 0.15 0.56
N PHE A 111 -19.19 -0.61 -0.52
CA PHE A 111 -19.93 -1.86 -0.68
C PHE A 111 -19.58 -2.89 0.41
N CYS A 112 -18.30 -3.03 0.76
CA CYS A 112 -17.87 -3.90 1.85
C CYS A 112 -18.42 -3.46 3.22
N LEU A 113 -18.49 -2.14 3.47
CA LEU A 113 -19.09 -1.59 4.69
C LEU A 113 -20.60 -1.83 4.76
N ASP A 114 -21.32 -1.69 3.63
CA ASP A 114 -22.75 -1.95 3.56
C ASP A 114 -23.06 -3.45 3.80
N LEU A 115 -22.22 -4.34 3.28
CA LEU A 115 -22.32 -5.77 3.58
C LEU A 115 -22.00 -6.07 5.05
N ALA A 116 -20.99 -5.43 5.63
CA ALA A 116 -20.67 -5.60 7.05
C ALA A 116 -21.85 -5.19 7.94
N ASP A 117 -22.54 -4.09 7.62
CA ASP A 117 -23.76 -3.68 8.31
C ASP A 117 -24.88 -4.72 8.16
N GLY A 118 -25.08 -5.24 6.93
CA GLY A 118 -26.09 -6.25 6.63
C GLY A 118 -25.89 -7.56 7.40
N PHE A 119 -24.63 -7.93 7.66
CA PHE A 119 -24.27 -9.09 8.48
C PHE A 119 -24.11 -8.76 10.00
N GLY A 120 -24.30 -7.51 10.40
CA GLY A 120 -24.21 -7.09 11.81
C GLY A 120 -22.77 -7.00 12.34
N PHE A 121 -21.76 -6.84 11.47
CA PHE A 121 -20.36 -6.70 11.90
C PHE A 121 -20.03 -5.27 12.29
N GLU A 122 -19.31 -5.13 13.41
CA GLU A 122 -18.73 -3.86 13.83
C GLU A 122 -17.49 -3.52 12.98
N THR A 123 -17.37 -2.26 12.56
CA THR A 123 -16.26 -1.79 11.72
C THR A 123 -15.59 -0.54 12.29
N ASP A 124 -14.24 -0.50 12.22
CA ASP A 124 -13.44 0.68 12.60
C ASP A 124 -13.17 1.63 11.41
N THR A 125 -13.54 1.22 10.21
CA THR A 125 -13.27 2.01 9.00
C THR A 125 -14.21 3.20 8.90
N PRO A 126 -13.68 4.43 8.67
CA PRO A 126 -14.52 5.62 8.51
C PRO A 126 -15.56 5.47 7.40
N ARG A 127 -16.79 5.87 7.66
CA ARG A 127 -17.88 5.86 6.67
C ARG A 127 -17.68 6.91 5.58
N ASP A 128 -17.06 8.03 5.93
CA ASP A 128 -16.71 9.06 4.96
C ASP A 128 -15.64 8.54 3.97
N PRO A 129 -15.94 8.46 2.66
CA PRO A 129 -15.02 7.96 1.65
C PRO A 129 -13.76 8.83 1.50
N ALA A 130 -13.80 10.10 1.91
CA ALA A 130 -12.63 10.99 1.91
C ALA A 130 -11.63 10.67 3.02
N ARG A 131 -12.05 9.91 4.05
CA ARG A 131 -11.25 9.59 5.23
C ARG A 131 -10.80 8.13 5.31
N ARG A 132 -11.03 7.33 4.26
CA ARG A 132 -10.62 5.91 4.24
C ARG A 132 -9.75 5.57 3.03
N GLY A 133 -8.91 4.56 3.21
CA GLY A 133 -8.08 3.99 2.16
C GLY A 133 -8.73 2.79 1.46
N GLY A 134 -7.90 1.88 0.94
CA GLY A 134 -8.33 0.70 0.17
C GLY A 134 -8.57 -0.56 1.02
N HIS A 135 -8.88 -0.46 2.31
CA HIS A 135 -9.22 -1.62 3.14
C HIS A 135 -10.37 -1.32 4.11
N VAL A 136 -11.05 -2.37 4.54
CA VAL A 136 -12.09 -2.34 5.58
C VAL A 136 -11.62 -3.17 6.77
N ALA A 137 -11.74 -2.63 7.97
CA ALA A 137 -11.40 -3.25 9.24
C ALA A 137 -12.68 -3.67 9.96
N ILE A 138 -12.82 -4.98 10.20
CA ILE A 138 -13.97 -5.60 10.88
C ILE A 138 -13.50 -6.10 12.24
N ARG A 139 -14.23 -5.77 13.30
CA ARG A 139 -13.98 -6.28 14.64
C ARG A 139 -14.72 -7.59 14.89
N HIS A 140 -14.02 -8.55 15.47
CA HIS A 140 -14.63 -9.77 15.97
C HIS A 140 -13.73 -10.42 17.04
N PRO A 141 -14.25 -10.86 18.20
CA PRO A 141 -13.42 -11.47 19.24
C PRO A 141 -12.63 -12.68 18.76
N ASP A 142 -13.18 -13.45 17.80
CA ASP A 142 -12.54 -14.61 17.19
C ASP A 142 -11.77 -14.30 15.90
N ALA A 143 -11.41 -13.03 15.63
CA ALA A 143 -10.81 -12.60 14.37
C ALA A 143 -9.62 -13.46 13.93
N ARG A 144 -8.74 -13.86 14.88
CA ARG A 144 -7.59 -14.72 14.57
C ARG A 144 -7.98 -16.09 14.03
N SER A 145 -9.01 -16.73 14.59
CA SER A 145 -9.45 -18.05 14.12
C SER A 145 -10.28 -17.94 12.83
N LEU A 146 -11.08 -16.87 12.69
CA LEU A 146 -11.82 -16.56 11.46
C LEU A 146 -10.87 -16.30 10.29
N GLN A 147 -9.78 -15.56 10.50
CA GLN A 147 -8.76 -15.35 9.48
C GLN A 147 -8.19 -16.67 8.94
N ARG A 148 -7.92 -17.64 9.81
CA ARG A 148 -7.44 -18.98 9.42
C ARG A 148 -8.51 -19.75 8.63
N SER A 149 -9.75 -19.77 9.13
CA SER A 149 -10.86 -20.44 8.46
C SER A 149 -11.17 -19.85 7.07
N LEU A 150 -11.07 -18.52 6.92
CA LEU A 150 -11.16 -17.83 5.63
C LEU A 150 -10.03 -18.25 4.69
N ALA A 151 -8.79 -18.30 5.20
CA ALA A 151 -7.62 -18.70 4.41
C ALA A 151 -7.73 -20.15 3.90
N ASP A 152 -8.26 -21.08 4.71
CA ASP A 152 -8.54 -22.46 4.31
C ASP A 152 -9.58 -22.54 3.17
N ARG A 153 -10.49 -21.57 3.13
CA ARG A 153 -11.50 -21.38 2.07
C ARG A 153 -11.02 -20.46 0.94
N LYS A 154 -9.72 -20.17 0.85
CA LYS A 154 -9.07 -19.34 -0.20
C LYS A 154 -9.42 -17.85 -0.17
N VAL A 155 -9.97 -17.34 0.92
CA VAL A 155 -10.17 -15.92 1.18
C VAL A 155 -9.04 -15.43 2.08
N ILE A 156 -8.11 -14.67 1.50
CA ILE A 156 -6.91 -14.19 2.21
C ILE A 156 -7.17 -12.80 2.73
N VAL A 157 -7.31 -12.68 4.05
CA VAL A 157 -7.44 -11.42 4.78
C VAL A 157 -6.32 -11.29 5.81
N ASP A 158 -6.07 -10.07 6.26
CA ASP A 158 -5.05 -9.78 7.27
C ASP A 158 -5.69 -9.74 8.68
N TYR A 159 -4.95 -10.21 9.68
CA TYR A 159 -5.35 -10.14 11.09
C TYR A 159 -4.48 -9.14 11.85
N ARG A 160 -5.11 -8.36 12.71
CA ARG A 160 -4.44 -7.46 13.65
C ARG A 160 -4.94 -7.68 15.08
N ASP A 161 -4.00 -7.86 16.00
CA ASP A 161 -4.31 -7.94 17.41
C ASP A 161 -5.05 -6.69 17.90
N PRO A 162 -6.00 -6.81 18.83
CA PRO A 162 -6.43 -8.07 19.42
C PRO A 162 -7.54 -8.80 18.63
N ASP A 163 -8.33 -8.10 17.80
CA ASP A 163 -9.64 -8.55 17.34
C ASP A 163 -10.04 -8.05 15.94
N VAL A 164 -9.08 -7.64 15.10
CA VAL A 164 -9.39 -7.01 13.81
C VAL A 164 -9.05 -7.90 12.62
N LEU A 165 -10.03 -8.10 11.73
CA LEU A 165 -9.85 -8.59 10.36
C LEU A 165 -9.77 -7.41 9.39
N ARG A 166 -8.76 -7.38 8.50
CA ARG A 166 -8.66 -6.35 7.47
C ARG A 166 -8.81 -6.95 6.09
N PHE A 167 -9.85 -6.49 5.38
CA PHE A 167 -10.14 -6.84 4.00
C PHE A 167 -9.45 -5.81 3.10
N GLY A 168 -8.36 -6.21 2.44
CA GLY A 168 -7.63 -5.37 1.48
C GLY A 168 -8.26 -5.47 0.10
N LEU A 169 -8.86 -4.37 -0.36
CA LEU A 169 -9.64 -4.34 -1.60
C LEU A 169 -8.83 -3.63 -2.69
N SER A 170 -8.08 -4.42 -3.47
CA SER A 170 -7.28 -3.87 -4.59
C SER A 170 -8.18 -3.49 -5.77
N PRO A 171 -8.28 -2.21 -6.15
CA PRO A 171 -9.17 -1.78 -7.22
C PRO A 171 -8.88 -2.41 -8.58
N LEU A 172 -7.62 -2.79 -8.83
CA LEU A 172 -7.22 -3.39 -10.11
C LEU A 172 -7.57 -4.87 -10.22
N THR A 173 -7.68 -5.59 -9.09
CA THR A 173 -7.78 -7.05 -9.08
C THR A 173 -8.99 -7.60 -8.34
N THR A 174 -9.64 -6.81 -7.47
CA THR A 174 -10.81 -7.23 -6.70
C THR A 174 -12.10 -6.79 -7.39
N SER A 175 -13.02 -7.72 -7.58
CA SER A 175 -14.38 -7.47 -8.07
C SER A 175 -15.37 -7.29 -6.91
N TYR A 176 -16.57 -6.77 -7.21
CA TYR A 176 -17.68 -6.73 -6.24
C TYR A 176 -18.15 -8.13 -5.83
N ALA A 177 -18.09 -9.09 -6.77
CA ALA A 177 -18.42 -10.49 -6.47
C ALA A 177 -17.45 -11.09 -5.44
N ASP A 178 -16.14 -10.83 -5.59
CA ASP A 178 -15.14 -11.30 -4.61
C ASP A 178 -15.41 -10.74 -3.22
N VAL A 179 -15.79 -9.45 -3.13
CA VAL A 179 -16.13 -8.81 -1.84
C VAL A 179 -17.38 -9.44 -1.24
N PHE A 180 -18.44 -9.63 -2.06
CA PHE A 180 -19.69 -10.24 -1.61
C PHE A 180 -19.46 -11.67 -1.10
N ASP A 181 -18.77 -12.51 -1.87
CA ASP A 181 -18.49 -13.90 -1.51
C ASP A 181 -17.64 -14.01 -0.24
N ALA A 182 -16.64 -13.14 -0.09
CA ALA A 182 -15.80 -13.10 1.11
C ALA A 182 -16.61 -12.70 2.36
N MET A 183 -17.50 -11.71 2.24
CA MET A 183 -18.31 -11.25 3.37
C MET A 183 -19.40 -12.26 3.73
N ARG A 184 -20.05 -12.90 2.72
CA ARG A 184 -21.00 -13.99 2.93
C ARG A 184 -20.34 -15.16 3.66
N LEU A 185 -19.13 -15.56 3.21
CA LEU A 185 -18.38 -16.63 3.85
C LEU A 185 -17.99 -16.28 5.30
N LEU A 186 -17.62 -15.03 5.58
CA LEU A 186 -17.38 -14.58 6.95
C LEU A 186 -18.64 -14.73 7.82
N GLY A 187 -19.81 -14.32 7.31
CA GLY A 187 -21.08 -14.49 7.99
C GLY A 187 -21.37 -15.96 8.32
N GLU A 188 -21.27 -16.85 7.33
CA GLU A 188 -21.44 -18.30 7.52
C GLU A 188 -20.51 -18.86 8.60
N LEU A 189 -19.22 -18.48 8.59
CA LEU A 189 -18.24 -18.94 9.58
C LEU A 189 -18.49 -18.40 11.00
N VAL A 190 -19.18 -17.29 11.14
CA VAL A 190 -19.60 -16.76 12.44
C VAL A 190 -20.83 -17.49 12.94
N ASP A 191 -21.80 -17.77 12.07
CA ASP A 191 -23.04 -18.48 12.43
C ASP A 191 -22.79 -19.96 12.79
N GLU A 192 -21.73 -20.58 12.26
CA GLU A 192 -21.32 -21.96 12.56
C GLU A 192 -20.71 -22.13 13.98
N ARG A 193 -20.53 -21.05 14.76
CA ARG A 193 -19.84 -21.07 16.07
C ARG A 193 -20.78 -20.93 17.25
#